data_e772b783cd990e80fe1c01fdca4a2aa1
#
_entry.id   e772b783cd990e80fe1c01fdca4a2aa1
#
_cell.length_a   1.000
_cell.length_b   1.000
_cell.length_c   1.000
_cell.angle_alpha   90.00
_cell.angle_beta   90.00
_cell.angle_gamma   90.00
#
_symmetry.space_group_name_H-M   'P 1'
#
loop_
_entity.id
_entity.type
_entity.pdbx_description
1 polymer ?
#
loop_
_entity_poly.entity_id
_entity_poly.type
_entity_poly.pdbx_seq_one_letter_code
_entity_poly.pdbx_strand_id
1 'polypeptide(L)'
;MAKEIKFGSEARAALEAGVNKLADTVRVTIGPKGRNVVLDKSFGAPLITNDGVTIAKEIELEDRFENMGAQLIKEVASKTNDVAGDGTTTATVLAQAMVHEGMKNLAAGANPIILRKGMKKATDTAVEAIKEMSQKISGKAQIANVAAISASDEEVGQLVADAMEKVSNDGVITVEESKTMHTELDLVEGMQFDRGYISAYMSTDMEKMEAVLEDPYILITDKKISNIQEILPLLEQIVQSGRKLLIIAEDIEGEALTTLIVNKLRGTFQVVGVKAPGYGDRRKEMLQDIAILTGGQVISDEVGIELKDATLEMLGHAKSVKVQKESTVIVDGLGDKDAIKARIAQLKAQIEETKSEFDREKLQERLAKLAGGVAVIRVGAATETEMKEAKLRMEDALNATRAAVEEGIIAGGGSAYIHAAKKVAEKVADLEGDEKTGAKIILKALEAPLFHIAANAGLEGSVIVNKVRESAVGTGFDAYNETYVDMVQAGILDPAKVTRSALQNATSVASTLLTTESVVGIIKEDTPAMPAGGQGGMGMM
;
A
#
# COMPACT_ATOMS: atom_id res chain seq x y z
N MET A 1 24.15 -26.03 -5.23
CA MET A 1 22.77 -26.51 -4.96
C MET A 1 22.21 -27.15 -6.20
N ALA A 2 21.77 -28.42 -6.10
CA ALA A 2 21.10 -29.14 -7.19
C ALA A 2 19.74 -28.51 -7.50
N LYS A 3 19.27 -28.68 -8.74
CA LYS A 3 17.99 -28.18 -9.21
C LYS A 3 17.10 -29.36 -9.62
N GLU A 4 15.81 -29.25 -9.26
CA GLU A 4 14.75 -30.08 -9.78
C GLU A 4 13.99 -29.33 -10.86
N ILE A 5 13.65 -29.96 -11.96
CA ILE A 5 13.00 -29.32 -13.09
C ILE A 5 11.75 -30.13 -13.43
N LYS A 6 10.62 -29.42 -13.54
CA LYS A 6 9.36 -29.95 -14.06
C LYS A 6 9.00 -29.28 -15.38
N PHE A 7 8.35 -29.99 -16.28
CA PHE A 7 8.01 -29.53 -17.62
C PHE A 7 6.52 -29.71 -17.91
N GLY A 8 6.03 -28.95 -18.87
CA GLY A 8 4.74 -29.14 -19.51
C GLY A 8 3.57 -29.13 -18.51
N SER A 9 2.72 -30.15 -18.59
CA SER A 9 1.52 -30.29 -17.77
C SER A 9 1.82 -30.43 -16.27
N GLU A 10 2.91 -31.08 -15.89
CA GLU A 10 3.29 -31.26 -14.48
C GLU A 10 3.71 -29.91 -13.86
N ALA A 11 4.50 -29.12 -14.58
CA ALA A 11 4.88 -27.79 -14.15
C ALA A 11 3.65 -26.88 -13.98
N ARG A 12 2.76 -26.87 -14.98
CA ARG A 12 1.54 -26.07 -14.96
C ARG A 12 0.57 -26.47 -13.85
N ALA A 13 0.37 -27.78 -13.62
CA ALA A 13 -0.50 -28.26 -12.54
C ALA A 13 0.01 -27.85 -11.15
N ALA A 14 1.32 -27.93 -10.92
CA ALA A 14 1.91 -27.50 -9.64
C ALA A 14 1.73 -25.99 -9.42
N LEU A 15 1.99 -25.17 -10.44
CA LEU A 15 1.77 -23.71 -10.36
C LEU A 15 0.30 -23.38 -10.09
N GLU A 16 -0.65 -24.00 -10.82
CA GLU A 16 -2.09 -23.78 -10.63
C GLU A 16 -2.55 -24.21 -9.23
N ALA A 17 -2.03 -25.30 -8.69
CA ALA A 17 -2.34 -25.72 -7.33
C ALA A 17 -1.92 -24.67 -6.29
N GLY A 18 -0.75 -24.06 -6.45
CA GLY A 18 -0.28 -22.98 -5.60
C GLY A 18 -1.12 -21.71 -5.73
N VAL A 19 -1.46 -21.32 -6.96
CA VAL A 19 -2.38 -20.20 -7.24
C VAL A 19 -3.71 -20.43 -6.52
N ASN A 20 -4.30 -21.61 -6.62
CA ASN A 20 -5.58 -21.94 -6.02
C ASN A 20 -5.51 -21.91 -4.49
N LYS A 21 -4.49 -22.50 -3.87
CA LYS A 21 -4.34 -22.49 -2.40
C LYS A 21 -4.31 -21.08 -1.83
N LEU A 22 -3.55 -20.17 -2.44
CA LEU A 22 -3.51 -18.77 -2.00
C LEU A 22 -4.85 -18.06 -2.29
N ALA A 23 -5.33 -18.12 -3.52
CA ALA A 23 -6.52 -17.38 -3.93
C ALA A 23 -7.79 -17.86 -3.20
N ASP A 24 -7.93 -19.15 -2.95
CA ASP A 24 -9.05 -19.71 -2.18
C ASP A 24 -9.05 -19.23 -0.73
N THR A 25 -7.87 -19.02 -0.14
CA THR A 25 -7.74 -18.45 1.21
C THR A 25 -8.13 -16.99 1.23
N VAL A 26 -7.73 -16.20 0.21
CA VAL A 26 -8.02 -14.76 0.14
C VAL A 26 -9.48 -14.48 -0.24
N ARG A 27 -10.05 -15.21 -1.20
CA ARG A 27 -11.40 -14.92 -1.75
C ARG A 27 -12.55 -15.00 -0.76
N VAL A 28 -12.37 -15.70 0.38
CA VAL A 28 -13.41 -15.79 1.41
C VAL A 28 -13.70 -14.45 2.07
N THR A 29 -12.84 -13.47 1.88
CA THR A 29 -12.96 -12.12 2.47
C THR A 29 -13.74 -11.15 1.59
N ILE A 30 -13.98 -11.46 0.29
CA ILE A 30 -14.57 -10.51 -0.65
C ILE A 30 -16.05 -10.25 -0.38
N GLY A 31 -16.43 -8.97 -0.43
CA GLY A 31 -17.82 -8.51 -0.34
C GLY A 31 -18.33 -8.33 1.09
N PRO A 32 -19.55 -7.78 1.24
CA PRO A 32 -20.11 -7.37 2.55
C PRO A 32 -20.43 -8.55 3.48
N LYS A 33 -20.54 -9.78 2.96
CA LYS A 33 -20.69 -11.02 3.74
C LYS A 33 -19.40 -11.87 3.71
N GLY A 34 -18.27 -11.27 3.34
CA GLY A 34 -16.95 -11.87 3.46
C GLY A 34 -16.59 -12.17 4.92
N ARG A 35 -15.65 -13.10 5.11
CA ARG A 35 -15.23 -13.57 6.43
C ARG A 35 -13.75 -13.35 6.63
N ASN A 36 -13.34 -13.22 7.90
CA ASN A 36 -11.94 -13.05 8.26
C ASN A 36 -11.17 -14.37 8.15
N VAL A 37 -9.86 -14.24 7.95
CA VAL A 37 -8.89 -15.32 8.01
C VAL A 37 -8.05 -15.13 9.28
N VAL A 38 -7.71 -16.24 9.93
CA VAL A 38 -6.83 -16.26 11.10
C VAL A 38 -5.45 -16.66 10.64
N LEU A 39 -4.47 -15.81 10.91
CA LEU A 39 -3.06 -16.01 10.57
C LEU A 39 -2.26 -16.33 11.84
N ASP A 40 -1.53 -17.42 11.83
CA ASP A 40 -0.60 -17.76 12.91
C ASP A 40 0.61 -16.79 12.88
N LYS A 41 1.09 -16.42 14.05
CA LYS A 41 2.28 -15.56 14.18
C LYS A 41 3.31 -16.27 15.04
N SER A 42 4.56 -16.22 14.62
CA SER A 42 5.69 -16.83 15.38
C SER A 42 5.81 -16.28 16.81
N PHE A 43 5.33 -15.07 17.05
CA PHE A 43 5.31 -14.41 18.35
C PHE A 43 4.02 -13.58 18.51
N GLY A 44 3.42 -13.62 19.68
CA GLY A 44 2.19 -12.88 20.01
C GLY A 44 0.90 -13.66 19.71
N ALA A 45 -0.22 -12.96 19.68
CA ALA A 45 -1.51 -13.52 19.35
C ALA A 45 -1.68 -13.71 17.84
N PRO A 46 -2.46 -14.71 17.37
CA PRO A 46 -2.84 -14.83 15.97
C PRO A 46 -3.49 -13.54 15.46
N LEU A 47 -3.21 -13.18 14.21
CA LEU A 47 -3.82 -12.03 13.56
C LEU A 47 -5.14 -12.48 12.89
N ILE A 48 -6.22 -11.77 13.16
CA ILE A 48 -7.50 -11.93 12.47
C ILE A 48 -7.64 -10.76 11.51
N THR A 49 -7.84 -11.04 10.21
CA THR A 49 -7.92 -10.00 9.18
C THR A 49 -8.74 -10.44 7.98
N ASN A 50 -9.29 -9.48 7.24
CA ASN A 50 -9.89 -9.66 5.92
C ASN A 50 -9.07 -8.96 4.82
N ASP A 51 -7.96 -8.31 5.16
CA ASP A 51 -7.09 -7.67 4.17
C ASP A 51 -6.37 -8.71 3.31
N GLY A 52 -6.65 -8.64 1.99
CA GLY A 52 -6.16 -9.63 1.03
C GLY A 52 -4.63 -9.63 0.88
N VAL A 53 -3.96 -8.48 0.95
CA VAL A 53 -2.50 -8.43 0.81
C VAL A 53 -1.81 -8.98 2.04
N THR A 54 -2.31 -8.69 3.24
CA THR A 54 -1.79 -9.24 4.49
C THR A 54 -1.91 -10.77 4.50
N ILE A 55 -3.08 -11.29 4.11
CA ILE A 55 -3.28 -12.75 4.00
C ILE A 55 -2.33 -13.34 2.96
N ALA A 56 -2.23 -12.75 1.77
CA ALA A 56 -1.37 -13.26 0.71
C ALA A 56 0.11 -13.29 1.09
N LYS A 57 0.59 -12.29 1.84
CA LYS A 57 1.98 -12.22 2.31
C LYS A 57 2.37 -13.32 3.27
N GLU A 58 1.45 -13.79 4.10
CA GLU A 58 1.69 -14.85 5.09
C GLU A 58 1.66 -16.26 4.50
N ILE A 59 1.10 -16.45 3.28
CA ILE A 59 1.01 -17.77 2.69
C ILE A 59 2.36 -18.20 2.12
N GLU A 60 2.90 -19.26 2.69
CA GLU A 60 4.06 -20.00 2.22
C GLU A 60 3.75 -21.49 2.21
N LEU A 61 3.96 -22.14 1.07
CA LEU A 61 3.61 -23.55 0.88
C LEU A 61 4.84 -24.43 1.00
N GLU A 62 4.66 -25.63 1.57
CA GLU A 62 5.73 -26.61 1.78
C GLU A 62 6.28 -27.12 0.44
N ASP A 63 5.39 -27.47 -0.51
CA ASP A 63 5.81 -27.81 -1.88
C ASP A 63 6.30 -26.56 -2.62
N ARG A 64 7.57 -26.61 -3.02
CA ARG A 64 8.24 -25.45 -3.64
C ARG A 64 7.67 -25.03 -4.99
N PHE A 65 7.16 -25.99 -5.78
CA PHE A 65 6.61 -25.70 -7.10
C PHE A 65 5.22 -25.08 -6.97
N GLU A 66 4.41 -25.59 -6.05
CA GLU A 66 3.16 -24.94 -5.66
C GLU A 66 3.43 -23.55 -5.06
N ASN A 67 4.46 -23.44 -4.20
CA ASN A 67 4.84 -22.15 -3.62
C ASN A 67 5.23 -21.11 -4.67
N MET A 68 5.87 -21.51 -5.78
CA MET A 68 6.13 -20.58 -6.90
C MET A 68 4.83 -20.02 -7.47
N GLY A 69 3.78 -20.84 -7.63
CA GLY A 69 2.46 -20.40 -8.06
C GLY A 69 1.83 -19.42 -7.07
N ALA A 70 1.88 -19.74 -5.79
CA ALA A 70 1.41 -18.85 -4.72
C ALA A 70 2.17 -17.52 -4.71
N GLN A 71 3.51 -17.52 -4.84
CA GLN A 71 4.31 -16.30 -4.86
C GLN A 71 3.99 -15.38 -6.05
N LEU A 72 3.64 -15.93 -7.22
CA LEU A 72 3.20 -15.13 -8.36
C LEU A 72 1.88 -14.41 -8.08
N ILE A 73 0.92 -15.05 -7.41
CA ILE A 73 -0.35 -14.41 -7.02
C ILE A 73 -0.14 -13.42 -5.86
N LYS A 74 0.75 -13.72 -4.93
CA LYS A 74 1.18 -12.77 -3.90
C LYS A 74 1.72 -11.47 -4.52
N GLU A 75 2.46 -11.55 -5.64
CA GLU A 75 2.92 -10.38 -6.38
C GLU A 75 1.76 -9.55 -6.94
N VAL A 76 0.68 -10.19 -7.43
CA VAL A 76 -0.53 -9.49 -7.89
C VAL A 76 -1.14 -8.64 -6.78
N ALA A 77 -1.34 -9.24 -5.60
CA ALA A 77 -1.89 -8.54 -4.43
C ALA A 77 -0.97 -7.39 -4.00
N SER A 78 0.33 -7.63 -3.88
CA SER A 78 1.32 -6.62 -3.47
C SER A 78 1.39 -5.45 -4.45
N LYS A 79 1.44 -5.70 -5.77
CA LYS A 79 1.47 -4.64 -6.77
C LYS A 79 0.19 -3.83 -6.82
N THR A 80 -0.95 -4.45 -6.57
CA THR A 80 -2.23 -3.74 -6.49
C THR A 80 -2.27 -2.84 -5.27
N ASN A 81 -1.78 -3.32 -4.13
CA ASN A 81 -1.61 -2.51 -2.94
C ASN A 81 -0.67 -1.31 -3.16
N ASP A 82 0.49 -1.52 -3.79
CA ASP A 82 1.49 -0.47 -4.07
C ASP A 82 0.90 0.66 -4.94
N VAL A 83 0.00 0.35 -5.88
CA VAL A 83 -0.54 1.31 -6.86
C VAL A 83 -1.82 1.98 -6.38
N ALA A 84 -2.70 1.23 -5.73
CA ALA A 84 -4.06 1.67 -5.41
C ALA A 84 -4.38 1.61 -3.90
N GLY A 85 -3.59 0.88 -3.11
CA GLY A 85 -3.77 0.74 -1.67
C GLY A 85 -4.99 -0.06 -1.24
N ASP A 86 -5.76 -0.58 -2.20
CA ASP A 86 -6.97 -1.39 -2.01
C ASP A 86 -7.19 -2.31 -3.21
N GLY A 87 -8.21 -3.19 -3.17
CA GLY A 87 -8.59 -4.09 -4.26
C GLY A 87 -7.71 -5.34 -4.41
N THR A 88 -6.91 -5.67 -3.41
CA THR A 88 -5.97 -6.78 -3.42
C THR A 88 -6.66 -8.14 -3.52
N THR A 89 -7.78 -8.30 -2.84
CA THR A 89 -8.65 -9.49 -2.94
C THR A 89 -9.25 -9.63 -4.34
N THR A 90 -9.77 -8.54 -4.92
CA THR A 90 -10.33 -8.51 -6.26
C THR A 90 -9.28 -8.89 -7.30
N ALA A 91 -8.07 -8.36 -7.20
CA ALA A 91 -6.96 -8.68 -8.09
C ALA A 91 -6.56 -10.16 -8.02
N THR A 92 -6.53 -10.74 -6.83
CA THR A 92 -6.25 -12.16 -6.58
C THR A 92 -7.31 -13.06 -7.21
N VAL A 93 -8.60 -12.73 -7.04
CA VAL A 93 -9.73 -13.46 -7.62
C VAL A 93 -9.72 -13.42 -9.15
N LEU A 94 -9.45 -12.24 -9.73
CA LEU A 94 -9.31 -12.08 -11.19
C LEU A 94 -8.15 -12.91 -11.73
N ALA A 95 -6.99 -12.88 -11.07
CA ALA A 95 -5.82 -13.64 -11.49
C ALA A 95 -6.08 -15.15 -11.45
N GLN A 96 -6.70 -15.67 -10.38
CA GLN A 96 -7.11 -17.06 -10.28
C GLN A 96 -8.02 -17.47 -11.43
N ALA A 97 -9.04 -16.69 -11.70
CA ALA A 97 -10.00 -16.96 -12.79
C ALA A 97 -9.31 -16.99 -14.15
N MET A 98 -8.39 -16.05 -14.42
CA MET A 98 -7.61 -16.02 -15.65
C MET A 98 -6.70 -17.23 -15.80
N VAL A 99 -5.99 -17.61 -14.74
CA VAL A 99 -5.11 -18.78 -14.73
C VAL A 99 -5.92 -20.04 -14.98
N HIS A 100 -7.01 -20.23 -14.25
CA HIS A 100 -7.87 -21.42 -14.38
C HIS A 100 -8.44 -21.58 -15.80
N GLU A 101 -9.04 -20.52 -16.38
CA GLU A 101 -9.55 -20.58 -17.74
C GLU A 101 -8.43 -20.70 -18.77
N GLY A 102 -7.28 -20.05 -18.55
CA GLY A 102 -6.12 -20.16 -19.41
C GLY A 102 -5.54 -21.57 -19.45
N MET A 103 -5.39 -22.23 -18.30
CA MET A 103 -4.89 -23.60 -18.19
C MET A 103 -5.77 -24.61 -18.93
N LYS A 104 -7.10 -24.47 -18.89
CA LYS A 104 -8.03 -25.30 -19.67
C LYS A 104 -7.77 -25.17 -21.17
N ASN A 105 -7.58 -23.96 -21.66
CA ASN A 105 -7.34 -23.70 -23.07
C ASN A 105 -5.95 -24.17 -23.53
N LEU A 106 -4.93 -24.04 -22.68
CA LEU A 106 -3.59 -24.60 -22.94
C LEU A 106 -3.62 -26.13 -23.02
N ALA A 107 -4.37 -26.79 -22.13
CA ALA A 107 -4.57 -28.24 -22.18
C ALA A 107 -5.29 -28.68 -23.45
N ALA A 108 -6.12 -27.84 -24.03
CA ALA A 108 -6.79 -28.05 -25.32
C ALA A 108 -5.88 -27.74 -26.53
N GLY A 109 -4.63 -27.31 -26.33
CA GLY A 109 -3.64 -27.09 -27.38
C GLY A 109 -3.53 -25.64 -27.91
N ALA A 110 -4.14 -24.67 -27.23
CA ALA A 110 -4.02 -23.26 -27.62
C ALA A 110 -2.58 -22.74 -27.45
N ASN A 111 -2.15 -21.84 -28.34
CA ASN A 111 -0.82 -21.25 -28.28
C ASN A 111 -0.76 -20.14 -27.22
N PRO A 112 0.06 -20.27 -26.14
CA PRO A 112 0.09 -19.33 -25.03
C PRO A 112 0.51 -17.92 -25.42
N ILE A 113 1.39 -17.79 -26.41
CA ILE A 113 1.87 -16.48 -26.87
C ILE A 113 0.76 -15.71 -27.60
N ILE A 114 -0.10 -16.42 -28.35
CA ILE A 114 -1.24 -15.83 -29.06
C ILE A 114 -2.37 -15.54 -28.06
N LEU A 115 -2.63 -16.45 -27.11
CA LEU A 115 -3.57 -16.21 -26.01
C LEU A 115 -3.24 -14.89 -25.26
N ARG A 116 -1.97 -14.71 -24.90
CA ARG A 116 -1.49 -13.49 -24.23
C ARG A 116 -1.83 -12.21 -25.00
N LYS A 117 -1.73 -12.20 -26.33
CA LYS A 117 -2.11 -11.05 -27.16
C LYS A 117 -3.60 -10.75 -27.04
N GLY A 118 -4.44 -11.77 -27.12
CA GLY A 118 -5.89 -11.63 -26.96
C GLY A 118 -6.28 -11.15 -25.55
N MET A 119 -5.67 -11.71 -24.51
CA MET A 119 -5.86 -11.27 -23.13
C MET A 119 -5.51 -9.78 -22.97
N LYS A 120 -4.36 -9.35 -23.50
CA LYS A 120 -3.95 -7.95 -23.42
C LYS A 120 -4.96 -7.01 -24.10
N LYS A 121 -5.39 -7.31 -25.34
CA LYS A 121 -6.38 -6.49 -26.07
C LYS A 121 -7.70 -6.37 -25.28
N ALA A 122 -8.18 -7.48 -24.74
CA ALA A 122 -9.42 -7.48 -23.96
C ALA A 122 -9.27 -6.68 -22.65
N THR A 123 -8.13 -6.80 -21.97
CA THR A 123 -7.83 -6.03 -20.76
C THR A 123 -7.74 -4.54 -21.06
N ASP A 124 -7.00 -4.14 -22.09
CA ASP A 124 -6.86 -2.73 -22.48
C ASP A 124 -8.25 -2.12 -22.77
N THR A 125 -9.11 -2.86 -23.48
CA THR A 125 -10.49 -2.43 -23.75
C THR A 125 -11.36 -2.35 -22.50
N ALA A 126 -11.23 -3.30 -21.56
CA ALA A 126 -11.95 -3.27 -20.31
C ALA A 126 -11.53 -2.07 -19.44
N VAL A 127 -10.24 -1.77 -19.39
CA VAL A 127 -9.69 -0.59 -18.70
C VAL A 127 -10.22 0.72 -19.29
N GLU A 128 -10.30 0.83 -20.62
CA GLU A 128 -10.92 1.98 -21.30
C GLU A 128 -12.40 2.11 -20.90
N ALA A 129 -13.15 1.00 -20.92
CA ALA A 129 -14.56 1.00 -20.54
C ALA A 129 -14.75 1.42 -19.06
N ILE A 130 -13.91 0.94 -18.14
CA ILE A 130 -13.94 1.34 -16.72
C ILE A 130 -13.68 2.85 -16.57
N LYS A 131 -12.69 3.39 -17.28
CA LYS A 131 -12.39 4.83 -17.26
C LYS A 131 -13.54 5.68 -17.82
N GLU A 132 -14.21 5.22 -18.89
CA GLU A 132 -15.37 5.91 -19.45
C GLU A 132 -16.59 5.91 -18.53
N MET A 133 -16.77 4.85 -17.73
CA MET A 133 -17.84 4.78 -16.72
C MET A 133 -17.53 5.60 -15.47
N SER A 134 -16.29 6.05 -15.29
CA SER A 134 -15.88 6.77 -14.10
C SER A 134 -16.53 8.16 -14.01
N GLN A 135 -16.97 8.51 -12.82
CA GLN A 135 -17.54 9.80 -12.47
C GLN A 135 -16.69 10.46 -11.39
N LYS A 136 -16.45 11.77 -11.50
CA LYS A 136 -15.73 12.50 -10.44
C LYS A 136 -16.55 12.49 -9.14
N ILE A 137 -15.86 12.36 -8.01
CA ILE A 137 -16.48 12.50 -6.70
C ILE A 137 -17.08 13.90 -6.55
N SER A 138 -18.32 13.96 -6.10
CA SER A 138 -19.04 15.18 -5.79
C SER A 138 -19.47 15.18 -4.31
N GLY A 139 -18.61 15.80 -3.47
CA GLY A 139 -18.96 16.07 -2.07
C GLY A 139 -18.69 14.94 -1.07
N LYS A 140 -18.84 15.30 0.20
CA LYS A 140 -18.50 14.50 1.38
C LYS A 140 -19.23 13.16 1.45
N ALA A 141 -20.49 13.11 1.04
CA ALA A 141 -21.29 11.88 1.11
C ALA A 141 -20.72 10.75 0.24
N GLN A 142 -20.24 11.05 -0.96
CA GLN A 142 -19.63 10.03 -1.82
C GLN A 142 -18.26 9.57 -1.27
N ILE A 143 -17.50 10.47 -0.65
CA ILE A 143 -16.26 10.12 0.06
C ILE A 143 -16.57 9.14 1.20
N ALA A 144 -17.58 9.47 2.03
CA ALA A 144 -18.01 8.60 3.12
C ALA A 144 -18.45 7.21 2.61
N ASN A 145 -19.20 7.16 1.51
CA ASN A 145 -19.65 5.89 0.92
C ASN A 145 -18.49 5.04 0.41
N VAL A 146 -17.51 5.63 -0.30
CA VAL A 146 -16.32 4.89 -0.75
C VAL A 146 -15.55 4.30 0.43
N ALA A 147 -15.32 5.11 1.47
CA ALA A 147 -14.61 4.67 2.66
C ALA A 147 -15.41 3.60 3.43
N ALA A 148 -16.74 3.76 3.56
CA ALA A 148 -17.61 2.79 4.22
C ALA A 148 -17.65 1.43 3.50
N ILE A 149 -17.66 1.43 2.17
CA ILE A 149 -17.63 0.18 1.38
C ILE A 149 -16.28 -0.54 1.57
N SER A 150 -15.16 0.18 1.50
CA SER A 150 -13.82 -0.40 1.69
C SER A 150 -13.64 -0.95 3.11
N ALA A 151 -14.06 -0.19 4.14
CA ALA A 151 -13.98 -0.63 5.53
C ALA A 151 -15.10 -1.60 5.96
N SER A 152 -16.15 -1.76 5.16
CA SER A 152 -17.39 -2.44 5.56
C SER A 152 -18.00 -1.87 6.86
N ASP A 153 -17.89 -0.53 7.06
CA ASP A 153 -18.25 0.18 8.28
C ASP A 153 -18.62 1.64 7.98
N GLU A 154 -19.86 2.03 8.30
CA GLU A 154 -20.37 3.38 8.03
C GLU A 154 -19.72 4.45 8.94
N GLU A 155 -19.38 4.10 10.19
CA GLU A 155 -18.75 5.04 11.12
C GLU A 155 -17.32 5.35 10.65
N VAL A 156 -16.58 4.36 10.18
CA VAL A 156 -15.27 4.54 9.54
C VAL A 156 -15.41 5.42 8.30
N GLY A 157 -16.43 5.19 7.47
CA GLY A 157 -16.72 5.99 6.29
C GLY A 157 -16.89 7.48 6.61
N GLN A 158 -17.72 7.78 7.62
CA GLN A 158 -17.96 9.14 8.05
C GLN A 158 -16.69 9.80 8.63
N LEU A 159 -15.92 9.06 9.43
CA LEU A 159 -14.69 9.55 10.04
C LEU A 159 -13.61 9.92 8.99
N VAL A 160 -13.45 9.08 7.96
CA VAL A 160 -12.55 9.36 6.83
C VAL A 160 -13.00 10.60 6.06
N ALA A 161 -14.30 10.74 5.80
CA ALA A 161 -14.84 11.91 5.12
C ALA A 161 -14.65 13.20 5.93
N ASP A 162 -14.83 13.13 7.25
CA ASP A 162 -14.56 14.24 8.17
C ASP A 162 -13.07 14.62 8.18
N ALA A 163 -12.18 13.64 8.17
CA ALA A 163 -10.74 13.86 8.08
C ALA A 163 -10.37 14.57 6.76
N MET A 164 -10.86 14.07 5.63
CA MET A 164 -10.62 14.67 4.30
C MET A 164 -11.11 16.11 4.21
N GLU A 165 -12.28 16.40 4.79
CA GLU A 165 -12.82 17.76 4.82
C GLU A 165 -11.95 18.74 5.64
N LYS A 166 -11.41 18.27 6.77
CA LYS A 166 -10.56 19.09 7.66
C LYS A 166 -9.20 19.46 7.07
N VAL A 167 -8.60 18.55 6.30
CA VAL A 167 -7.23 18.78 5.78
C VAL A 167 -7.19 19.27 4.33
N SER A 168 -8.32 19.49 3.67
CA SER A 168 -8.42 19.79 2.24
C SER A 168 -7.88 18.67 1.32
N ASN A 169 -7.98 18.86 -0.01
CA ASN A 169 -7.63 17.82 -0.99
C ASN A 169 -6.15 17.41 -0.98
N ASP A 170 -5.26 18.31 -0.56
CA ASP A 170 -3.81 18.07 -0.51
C ASP A 170 -3.32 17.73 0.91
N GLY A 171 -4.24 17.61 1.86
CA GLY A 171 -3.93 17.38 3.26
C GLY A 171 -3.53 15.93 3.55
N VAL A 172 -2.75 15.78 4.60
CA VAL A 172 -2.23 14.48 5.05
C VAL A 172 -3.13 13.88 6.11
N ILE A 173 -3.49 12.62 5.93
CA ILE A 173 -4.20 11.83 6.94
C ILE A 173 -3.34 10.64 7.32
N THR A 174 -3.08 10.46 8.61
CA THR A 174 -2.37 9.31 9.17
C THR A 174 -3.27 8.50 10.07
N VAL A 175 -2.98 7.21 10.20
CA VAL A 175 -3.67 6.30 11.12
C VAL A 175 -2.67 5.84 12.16
N GLU A 176 -2.97 6.11 13.42
CA GLU A 176 -2.17 5.73 14.57
C GLU A 176 -2.97 4.85 15.54
N GLU A 177 -2.28 4.17 16.44
CA GLU A 177 -2.91 3.41 17.51
C GLU A 177 -3.26 4.35 18.66
N SER A 178 -4.50 4.26 19.16
CA SER A 178 -4.92 4.98 20.36
C SER A 178 -4.49 4.22 21.61
N LYS A 179 -4.24 4.97 22.68
CA LYS A 179 -4.08 4.40 24.03
C LYS A 179 -5.42 4.22 24.76
N THR A 180 -6.52 4.67 24.13
CA THR A 180 -7.88 4.57 24.65
C THR A 180 -8.68 3.54 23.86
N MET A 181 -9.86 3.17 24.35
CA MET A 181 -10.76 2.27 23.63
C MET A 181 -11.58 2.96 22.53
N HIS A 182 -11.45 4.27 22.37
CA HIS A 182 -12.23 5.05 21.41
C HIS A 182 -11.38 5.48 20.22
N THR A 183 -11.97 5.44 19.05
CA THR A 183 -11.36 6.02 17.85
C THR A 183 -11.66 7.52 17.81
N GLU A 184 -10.62 8.32 17.59
CA GLU A 184 -10.68 9.78 17.63
C GLU A 184 -10.01 10.38 16.39
N LEU A 185 -10.50 11.56 15.96
CA LEU A 185 -9.93 12.33 14.87
C LEU A 185 -9.38 13.66 15.39
N ASP A 186 -8.07 13.79 15.36
CA ASP A 186 -7.38 15.03 15.74
C ASP A 186 -6.80 15.73 14.49
N LEU A 187 -6.79 17.05 14.53
CA LEU A 187 -6.03 17.86 13.59
C LEU A 187 -4.83 18.45 14.32
N VAL A 188 -3.64 18.09 13.86
CA VAL A 188 -2.38 18.50 14.48
C VAL A 188 -1.50 19.23 13.47
N GLU A 189 -0.55 20.00 13.98
CA GLU A 189 0.47 20.63 13.17
C GLU A 189 1.42 19.57 12.62
N GLY A 190 1.72 19.63 11.33
CA GLY A 190 2.54 18.62 10.69
C GLY A 190 2.73 18.88 9.20
N MET A 191 3.59 18.08 8.58
CA MET A 191 3.92 18.26 7.17
C MET A 191 4.33 16.93 6.54
N GLN A 192 3.98 16.75 5.27
CA GLN A 192 4.51 15.68 4.44
C GLN A 192 5.43 16.23 3.36
N PHE A 193 6.50 15.49 3.05
CA PHE A 193 7.34 15.75 1.88
C PHE A 193 7.73 14.46 1.15
N ASP A 194 7.99 14.60 -0.16
CA ASP A 194 8.18 13.46 -1.09
C ASP A 194 9.64 12.98 -1.09
N ARG A 195 10.12 12.52 0.06
CA ARG A 195 11.40 11.83 0.25
C ARG A 195 11.22 10.80 1.35
N GLY A 196 11.65 9.58 1.09
CA GLY A 196 11.61 8.48 2.05
C GLY A 196 12.99 8.12 2.58
N TYR A 197 13.06 6.97 3.25
CA TYR A 197 14.31 6.50 3.85
C TYR A 197 15.41 6.24 2.80
N ILE A 198 16.65 6.53 3.16
CA ILE A 198 17.82 6.33 2.30
C ILE A 198 18.09 4.83 2.07
N SER A 199 17.76 3.99 3.03
CA SER A 199 17.95 2.54 2.96
C SER A 199 16.76 1.80 3.56
N ALA A 200 16.30 0.74 2.90
CA ALA A 200 15.24 -0.13 3.40
C ALA A 200 15.59 -0.79 4.76
N TYR A 201 16.87 -0.97 5.07
CA TYR A 201 17.32 -1.45 6.38
C TYR A 201 17.03 -0.48 7.55
N MET A 202 16.60 0.75 7.24
CA MET A 202 16.18 1.74 8.23
C MET A 202 14.69 1.62 8.59
N SER A 203 13.91 0.77 7.91
CA SER A 203 12.51 0.49 8.27
C SER A 203 12.41 -0.15 9.67
N THR A 204 11.40 0.24 10.44
CA THR A 204 11.07 -0.38 11.73
C THR A 204 10.04 -1.49 11.58
N ASP A 205 9.19 -1.39 10.55
CA ASP A 205 8.25 -2.42 10.13
C ASP A 205 8.66 -2.91 8.73
N MET A 206 9.17 -4.13 8.66
CA MET A 206 9.64 -4.74 7.41
C MET A 206 8.48 -5.27 6.55
N GLU A 207 7.31 -5.53 7.12
CA GLU A 207 6.13 -5.99 6.37
C GLU A 207 5.51 -4.83 5.59
N LYS A 208 5.39 -3.67 6.24
CA LYS A 208 4.87 -2.43 5.64
C LYS A 208 5.94 -1.61 4.92
N MET A 209 7.22 -1.98 5.05
CA MET A 209 8.36 -1.21 4.52
C MET A 209 8.32 0.26 4.97
N GLU A 210 8.01 0.48 6.24
CA GLU A 210 7.94 1.83 6.84
C GLU A 210 8.73 1.92 8.15
N ALA A 211 9.13 3.13 8.52
CA ALA A 211 9.74 3.42 9.80
C ALA A 211 8.87 4.41 10.57
N VAL A 212 8.50 4.05 11.80
CA VAL A 212 7.75 4.90 12.72
C VAL A 212 8.63 5.25 13.90
N LEU A 213 8.91 6.53 14.08
CA LEU A 213 9.68 7.07 15.17
C LEU A 213 8.75 7.88 16.08
N GLU A 214 8.57 7.44 17.32
CA GLU A 214 7.85 8.18 18.34
C GLU A 214 8.81 9.04 19.13
N ASP A 215 8.44 10.30 19.36
CA ASP A 215 9.20 11.32 20.11
C ASP A 215 10.67 11.45 19.64
N PRO A 216 10.93 11.54 18.31
CA PRO A 216 12.30 11.59 17.80
C PRO A 216 12.92 12.98 17.96
N TYR A 217 14.26 12.99 18.06
CA TYR A 217 15.07 14.13 17.67
C TYR A 217 15.13 14.21 16.13
N ILE A 218 15.18 15.42 15.57
CA ILE A 218 15.25 15.64 14.13
C ILE A 218 16.47 16.51 13.83
N LEU A 219 17.50 15.91 13.24
CA LEU A 219 18.66 16.63 12.71
C LEU A 219 18.36 17.10 11.29
N ILE A 220 18.47 18.39 11.03
CA ILE A 220 18.15 19.03 9.77
C ILE A 220 19.41 19.69 9.20
N THR A 221 19.86 19.26 8.03
CA THR A 221 21.05 19.82 7.38
C THR A 221 20.93 19.82 5.85
N ASP A 222 21.53 20.80 5.20
CA ASP A 222 21.68 20.86 3.74
C ASP A 222 22.98 20.17 3.26
N LYS A 223 23.78 19.64 4.20
CA LYS A 223 25.05 18.97 3.91
C LYS A 223 24.86 17.49 3.61
N LYS A 224 25.85 16.92 2.92
CA LYS A 224 26.04 15.47 2.85
C LYS A 224 26.76 14.96 4.08
N ILE A 225 26.37 13.80 4.57
CA ILE A 225 27.01 13.12 5.69
C ILE A 225 27.68 11.86 5.14
N SER A 226 28.99 11.91 4.91
CA SER A 226 29.79 10.78 4.41
C SER A 226 30.68 10.16 5.50
N ASN A 227 31.09 10.98 6.47
CA ASN A 227 31.95 10.58 7.57
C ASN A 227 31.16 10.63 8.91
N ILE A 228 31.09 9.50 9.61
CA ILE A 228 30.36 9.39 10.88
C ILE A 228 30.95 10.30 11.98
N GLN A 229 32.25 10.61 11.91
CA GLN A 229 32.93 11.45 12.90
C GLN A 229 32.35 12.86 12.99
N GLU A 230 31.75 13.36 11.90
CA GLU A 230 31.13 14.69 11.86
C GLU A 230 29.92 14.81 12.76
N ILE A 231 29.22 13.70 13.02
CA ILE A 231 28.02 13.68 13.88
C ILE A 231 28.18 12.81 15.12
N LEU A 232 29.35 12.21 15.32
CA LEU A 232 29.60 11.27 16.43
C LEU A 232 29.31 11.89 17.81
N PRO A 233 29.77 13.13 18.15
CA PRO A 233 29.50 13.73 19.45
C PRO A 233 28.01 13.92 19.71
N LEU A 234 27.22 14.23 18.67
CA LEU A 234 25.78 14.35 18.75
C LEU A 234 25.11 12.98 18.96
N LEU A 235 25.54 11.96 18.19
CA LEU A 235 25.01 10.60 18.31
C LEU A 235 25.22 10.02 19.71
N GLU A 236 26.38 10.25 20.34
CA GLU A 236 26.66 9.80 21.71
C GLU A 236 25.67 10.41 22.72
N GLN A 237 25.34 11.68 22.60
CA GLN A 237 24.34 12.34 23.45
C GLN A 237 22.94 11.79 23.22
N ILE A 238 22.56 11.53 21.95
CA ILE A 238 21.25 10.96 21.60
C ILE A 238 21.11 9.54 22.16
N VAL A 239 22.14 8.71 22.01
CA VAL A 239 22.16 7.35 22.58
C VAL A 239 22.00 7.37 24.10
N GLN A 240 22.68 8.29 24.78
CA GLN A 240 22.55 8.46 26.23
C GLN A 240 21.14 8.91 26.64
N SER A 241 20.45 9.71 25.80
CA SER A 241 19.07 10.14 26.07
C SER A 241 18.04 9.05 25.85
N GLY A 242 18.41 7.96 25.17
CA GLY A 242 17.50 6.86 24.78
C GLY A 242 16.45 7.22 23.73
N ARG A 243 16.54 8.41 23.13
CA ARG A 243 15.59 8.86 22.11
C ARG A 243 15.96 8.37 20.71
N LYS A 244 14.97 8.35 19.84
CA LYS A 244 15.09 8.01 18.42
C LYS A 244 15.60 9.21 17.63
N LEU A 245 16.23 8.99 16.48
CA LEU A 245 16.76 10.06 15.63
C LEU A 245 16.24 9.95 14.20
N LEU A 246 15.70 11.05 13.68
CA LEU A 246 15.52 11.29 12.26
C LEU A 246 16.65 12.20 11.77
N ILE A 247 17.32 11.83 10.68
CA ILE A 247 18.31 12.68 10.00
C ILE A 247 17.75 13.10 8.65
N ILE A 248 17.55 14.39 8.45
CA ILE A 248 17.19 14.98 7.15
C ILE A 248 18.44 15.68 6.62
N ALA A 249 19.07 15.10 5.61
CA ALA A 249 20.33 15.59 5.04
C ALA A 249 20.27 15.62 3.50
N GLU A 250 21.18 16.34 2.83
CA GLU A 250 21.25 16.27 1.37
C GLU A 250 21.42 14.82 0.90
N ASP A 251 22.33 14.09 1.53
CA ASP A 251 22.52 12.64 1.39
C ASP A 251 23.23 12.09 2.62
N ILE A 252 23.10 10.78 2.86
CA ILE A 252 23.93 10.04 3.81
C ILE A 252 24.51 8.87 3.05
N GLU A 253 25.82 8.80 2.97
CA GLU A 253 26.53 7.83 2.12
C GLU A 253 27.78 7.25 2.78
N GLY A 254 28.38 6.26 2.15
CA GLY A 254 29.69 5.72 2.54
C GLY A 254 29.71 5.10 3.93
N GLU A 255 30.73 5.47 4.70
CA GLU A 255 30.97 4.96 6.04
C GLU A 255 29.86 5.37 7.03
N ALA A 256 29.36 6.61 6.92
CA ALA A 256 28.32 7.11 7.79
C ALA A 256 27.03 6.28 7.68
N LEU A 257 26.56 6.02 6.45
CA LEU A 257 25.38 5.21 6.20
C LEU A 257 25.55 3.79 6.75
N THR A 258 26.67 3.15 6.48
CA THR A 258 26.95 1.78 6.94
C THR A 258 26.97 1.70 8.46
N THR A 259 27.61 2.64 9.11
CA THR A 259 27.70 2.69 10.57
C THR A 259 26.34 2.90 11.24
N LEU A 260 25.51 3.80 10.70
CA LEU A 260 24.14 4.02 11.19
C LEU A 260 23.28 2.77 11.06
N ILE A 261 23.32 2.10 9.89
CA ILE A 261 22.57 0.85 9.65
C ILE A 261 23.02 -0.26 10.60
N VAL A 262 24.32 -0.48 10.76
CA VAL A 262 24.86 -1.53 11.63
C VAL A 262 24.45 -1.30 13.08
N ASN A 263 24.53 -0.08 13.59
CA ASN A 263 24.13 0.23 14.95
C ASN A 263 22.61 0.08 15.17
N LYS A 264 21.80 0.48 14.18
CA LYS A 264 20.35 0.23 14.21
C LYS A 264 20.03 -1.26 14.26
N LEU A 265 20.65 -2.06 13.39
CA LEU A 265 20.43 -3.52 13.33
C LEU A 265 20.90 -4.23 14.62
N ARG A 266 21.91 -3.71 15.29
CA ARG A 266 22.37 -4.19 16.62
C ARG A 266 21.45 -3.75 17.76
N GLY A 267 20.46 -2.88 17.49
CA GLY A 267 19.56 -2.36 18.52
C GLY A 267 20.21 -1.31 19.44
N THR A 268 21.38 -0.76 19.08
CA THR A 268 22.08 0.24 19.88
C THR A 268 21.26 1.53 19.99
N PHE A 269 20.66 1.99 18.90
CA PHE A 269 19.69 3.07 18.87
C PHE A 269 18.87 3.04 17.57
N GLN A 270 17.70 3.69 17.59
CA GLN A 270 16.84 3.78 16.43
C GLN A 270 17.14 5.07 15.65
N VAL A 271 17.54 4.90 14.39
CA VAL A 271 17.84 6.01 13.49
C VAL A 271 17.26 5.77 12.11
N VAL A 272 16.74 6.83 11.50
CA VAL A 272 16.28 6.84 10.11
C VAL A 272 16.89 8.03 9.41
N GLY A 273 17.52 7.79 8.27
CA GLY A 273 18.06 8.82 7.39
C GLY A 273 17.15 9.04 6.19
N VAL A 274 16.86 10.30 5.89
CA VAL A 274 15.99 10.73 4.78
C VAL A 274 16.73 11.79 3.97
N LYS A 275 16.55 11.77 2.65
CA LYS A 275 17.08 12.85 1.81
C LYS A 275 16.24 14.12 1.97
N ALA A 276 16.93 15.25 2.06
CA ALA A 276 16.28 16.56 2.12
C ALA A 276 15.39 16.80 0.88
N PRO A 277 14.17 17.34 1.07
CA PRO A 277 13.27 17.63 -0.04
C PRO A 277 13.78 18.81 -0.88
N GLY A 278 13.45 18.82 -2.17
CA GLY A 278 13.84 19.88 -3.09
C GLY A 278 15.30 19.85 -3.54
N TYR A 279 15.70 20.87 -4.30
CA TYR A 279 17.06 21.06 -4.82
C TYR A 279 17.45 22.54 -4.76
N GLY A 280 18.74 22.84 -4.59
CA GLY A 280 19.27 24.21 -4.55
C GLY A 280 18.59 25.07 -3.48
N ASP A 281 18.24 26.32 -3.81
CA ASP A 281 17.63 27.25 -2.87
C ASP A 281 16.26 26.79 -2.35
N ARG A 282 15.50 26.03 -3.15
CA ARG A 282 14.22 25.42 -2.69
C ARG A 282 14.44 24.42 -1.56
N ARG A 283 15.53 23.64 -1.61
CA ARG A 283 15.86 22.72 -0.52
C ARG A 283 16.05 23.48 0.78
N LYS A 284 16.80 24.58 0.74
CA LYS A 284 17.06 25.42 1.93
C LYS A 284 15.77 25.95 2.53
N GLU A 285 14.90 26.47 1.67
CA GLU A 285 13.60 26.99 2.08
C GLU A 285 12.69 25.91 2.69
N MET A 286 12.68 24.69 2.11
CA MET A 286 11.91 23.57 2.67
C MET A 286 12.51 23.06 3.99
N LEU A 287 13.84 23.00 4.12
CA LEU A 287 14.50 22.68 5.38
C LEU A 287 14.18 23.69 6.47
N GLN A 288 14.11 24.99 6.11
CA GLN A 288 13.71 26.04 7.03
C GLN A 288 12.25 25.90 7.48
N ASP A 289 11.33 25.52 6.56
CA ASP A 289 9.94 25.25 6.92
C ASP A 289 9.84 24.08 7.90
N ILE A 290 10.62 23.00 7.68
CA ILE A 290 10.69 21.84 8.59
C ILE A 290 11.29 22.25 9.95
N ALA A 291 12.34 23.07 9.95
CA ALA A 291 12.96 23.54 11.19
C ALA A 291 11.98 24.37 12.05
N ILE A 292 11.25 25.29 11.42
CA ILE A 292 10.22 26.09 12.10
C ILE A 292 9.10 25.21 12.66
N LEU A 293 8.63 24.23 11.86
CA LEU A 293 7.59 23.29 12.28
C LEU A 293 7.99 22.46 13.49
N THR A 294 9.26 22.06 13.56
CA THR A 294 9.77 21.13 14.58
C THR A 294 10.50 21.82 15.73
N GLY A 295 10.68 23.15 15.66
CA GLY A 295 11.40 23.93 16.67
C GLY A 295 12.91 23.70 16.65
N GLY A 296 13.46 23.17 15.55
CA GLY A 296 14.89 22.97 15.35
C GLY A 296 15.55 24.09 14.55
N GLN A 297 16.83 23.88 14.22
CA GLN A 297 17.63 24.76 13.38
C GLN A 297 18.21 23.98 12.19
N VAL A 298 18.32 24.65 11.04
CA VAL A 298 19.03 24.07 9.88
C VAL A 298 20.54 24.23 10.12
N ILE A 299 21.25 23.12 10.12
CA ILE A 299 22.71 23.10 10.23
C ILE A 299 23.31 23.23 8.84
N SER A 300 23.88 24.40 8.54
CA SER A 300 24.46 24.72 7.24
C SER A 300 25.64 25.68 7.34
N ASP A 301 26.47 25.71 6.28
CA ASP A 301 27.60 26.65 6.20
C ASP A 301 27.12 28.11 6.13
N GLU A 302 25.94 28.37 5.57
CA GLU A 302 25.37 29.71 5.48
C GLU A 302 25.02 30.30 6.86
N VAL A 303 24.62 29.45 7.80
CA VAL A 303 24.35 29.83 9.18
C VAL A 303 25.64 29.81 10.02
N GLY A 304 26.75 29.32 9.46
CA GLY A 304 28.04 29.24 10.13
C GLY A 304 28.14 28.11 11.16
N ILE A 305 27.28 27.08 11.06
CA ILE A 305 27.25 25.93 11.96
C ILE A 305 27.79 24.69 11.23
N GLU A 306 28.84 24.09 11.76
CA GLU A 306 29.34 22.81 11.26
C GLU A 306 28.62 21.64 11.95
N LEU A 307 28.49 20.49 11.26
CA LEU A 307 27.84 19.29 11.81
C LEU A 307 28.46 18.82 13.13
N LYS A 308 29.77 18.97 13.29
CA LYS A 308 30.49 18.61 14.52
C LYS A 308 30.14 19.47 15.75
N ASP A 309 29.61 20.69 15.49
CA ASP A 309 29.24 21.65 16.53
C ASP A 309 27.73 21.57 16.85
N ALA A 310 27.01 20.64 16.23
CA ALA A 310 25.59 20.42 16.48
C ALA A 310 25.34 19.94 17.91
N THR A 311 24.36 20.56 18.58
CA THR A 311 23.93 20.22 19.92
C THR A 311 22.48 19.73 19.96
N LEU A 312 22.06 19.08 21.02
CA LEU A 312 20.68 18.60 21.18
C LEU A 312 19.65 19.76 21.11
N GLU A 313 20.01 20.94 21.54
CA GLU A 313 19.14 22.13 21.53
C GLU A 313 18.85 22.63 20.12
N MET A 314 19.69 22.30 19.14
CA MET A 314 19.51 22.67 17.73
C MET A 314 18.62 21.66 16.98
N LEU A 315 18.32 20.51 17.59
CA LEU A 315 17.50 19.49 16.97
C LEU A 315 16.02 19.83 17.03
N GLY A 316 15.30 19.53 15.94
CA GLY A 316 13.85 19.59 15.95
C GLY A 316 13.23 18.41 16.72
N HIS A 317 11.95 18.58 17.05
CA HIS A 317 11.15 17.57 17.75
C HIS A 317 9.78 17.42 17.11
N ALA A 318 9.24 16.20 17.16
CA ALA A 318 7.86 15.92 16.80
C ALA A 318 7.32 14.80 17.68
N LYS A 319 6.00 14.67 17.78
CA LYS A 319 5.38 13.57 18.52
C LYS A 319 5.60 12.24 17.82
N SER A 320 5.45 12.21 16.49
CA SER A 320 5.79 11.05 15.68
C SER A 320 6.29 11.45 14.29
N VAL A 321 7.10 10.57 13.69
CA VAL A 321 7.50 10.67 12.29
C VAL A 321 7.30 9.32 11.63
N LYS A 322 6.58 9.32 10.51
CA LYS A 322 6.37 8.15 9.67
C LYS A 322 7.16 8.30 8.37
N VAL A 323 8.07 7.39 8.09
CA VAL A 323 8.92 7.40 6.89
C VAL A 323 8.62 6.16 6.07
N GLN A 324 8.25 6.37 4.82
CA GLN A 324 8.03 5.32 3.82
C GLN A 324 9.12 5.38 2.75
N LYS A 325 9.02 4.56 1.72
CA LYS A 325 10.01 4.51 0.63
C LYS A 325 10.17 5.84 -0.11
N GLU A 326 9.10 6.59 -0.30
CA GLU A 326 9.06 7.80 -1.14
C GLU A 326 8.52 9.03 -0.41
N SER A 327 8.09 8.90 0.83
CA SER A 327 7.50 10.00 1.60
C SER A 327 7.89 9.97 3.06
N THR A 328 7.89 11.15 3.68
CA THR A 328 8.07 11.33 5.12
C THR A 328 6.97 12.26 5.64
N VAL A 329 6.29 11.84 6.70
CA VAL A 329 5.25 12.61 7.39
C VAL A 329 5.75 12.94 8.80
N ILE A 330 5.81 14.22 9.12
CA ILE A 330 6.07 14.72 10.48
C ILE A 330 4.70 15.05 11.08
N VAL A 331 4.40 14.46 12.22
CA VAL A 331 3.12 14.59 12.91
C VAL A 331 3.34 15.30 14.23
N ASP A 332 2.56 16.33 14.50
CA ASP A 332 2.60 17.12 15.73
C ASP A 332 4.02 17.64 16.02
N GLY A 333 4.52 18.48 15.11
CA GLY A 333 5.80 19.17 15.27
C GLY A 333 5.75 20.13 16.47
N LEU A 334 6.79 20.09 17.30
CA LEU A 334 6.85 20.84 18.56
C LEU A 334 7.47 22.25 18.39
N GLY A 335 7.33 22.85 17.18
CA GLY A 335 7.74 24.22 16.91
C GLY A 335 6.84 25.27 17.56
N ASP A 336 7.33 26.51 17.62
CA ASP A 336 6.56 27.63 18.13
C ASP A 336 5.42 27.97 17.16
N LYS A 337 4.19 27.92 17.64
CA LYS A 337 2.97 28.20 16.86
C LYS A 337 2.94 29.60 16.24
N ASP A 338 3.50 30.59 16.91
CA ASP A 338 3.54 31.95 16.39
C ASP A 338 4.62 32.11 15.31
N ALA A 339 5.74 31.40 15.41
CA ALA A 339 6.74 31.30 14.34
C ALA A 339 6.16 30.59 13.09
N ILE A 340 5.38 29.53 13.26
CA ILE A 340 4.69 28.82 12.16
C ILE A 340 3.69 29.78 11.46
N LYS A 341 2.86 30.49 12.23
CA LYS A 341 1.93 31.49 11.68
C LYS A 341 2.64 32.61 10.92
N ALA A 342 3.74 33.12 11.47
CA ALA A 342 4.57 34.12 10.82
C ALA A 342 5.14 33.62 9.49
N ARG A 343 5.59 32.37 9.44
CA ARG A 343 6.09 31.75 8.21
C ARG A 343 4.98 31.57 7.16
N ILE A 344 3.80 31.16 7.57
CA ILE A 344 2.61 31.08 6.71
C ILE A 344 2.25 32.46 6.13
N ALA A 345 2.28 33.51 6.95
CA ALA A 345 2.03 34.87 6.49
C ALA A 345 3.09 35.37 5.49
N GLN A 346 4.36 35.02 5.73
CA GLN A 346 5.47 35.33 4.81
C GLN A 346 5.27 34.62 3.46
N LEU A 347 4.91 33.34 3.45
CA LEU A 347 4.66 32.59 2.21
C LEU A 347 3.49 33.20 1.42
N LYS A 348 2.41 33.61 2.09
CA LYS A 348 1.27 34.30 1.45
C LYS A 348 1.69 35.60 0.78
N ALA A 349 2.49 36.43 1.46
CA ALA A 349 3.02 37.64 0.89
C ALA A 349 3.90 37.39 -0.35
N GLN A 350 4.78 36.40 -0.29
CA GLN A 350 5.63 36.01 -1.42
C GLN A 350 4.82 35.54 -2.64
N ILE A 351 3.69 34.81 -2.42
CA ILE A 351 2.77 34.40 -3.48
C ILE A 351 2.15 35.60 -4.21
N GLU A 352 1.78 36.64 -3.47
CA GLU A 352 1.21 37.85 -4.03
C GLU A 352 2.23 38.69 -4.82
N GLU A 353 3.48 38.75 -4.35
CA GLU A 353 4.55 39.53 -4.97
C GLU A 353 5.18 38.84 -6.20
N THR A 354 5.13 37.50 -6.25
CA THR A 354 5.78 36.72 -7.30
C THR A 354 5.09 36.86 -8.67
N LYS A 355 5.87 37.19 -9.71
CA LYS A 355 5.41 37.34 -11.10
C LYS A 355 5.53 36.05 -11.92
N SER A 356 6.30 35.10 -11.47
CA SER A 356 6.52 33.80 -12.12
C SER A 356 5.41 32.83 -11.71
N GLU A 357 4.63 32.33 -12.67
CA GLU A 357 3.59 31.33 -12.42
C GLU A 357 4.16 30.06 -11.79
N PHE A 358 5.32 29.62 -12.27
CA PHE A 358 6.01 28.45 -11.75
C PHE A 358 6.45 28.63 -10.28
N ASP A 359 7.01 29.80 -9.93
CA ASP A 359 7.41 30.06 -8.55
C ASP A 359 6.19 30.24 -7.65
N ARG A 360 5.12 30.84 -8.18
CA ARG A 360 3.83 30.95 -7.47
C ARG A 360 3.27 29.59 -7.13
N GLU A 361 3.24 28.65 -8.09
CA GLU A 361 2.80 27.28 -7.87
C GLU A 361 3.62 26.59 -6.76
N LYS A 362 4.94 26.75 -6.78
CA LYS A 362 5.83 26.15 -5.76
C LYS A 362 5.69 26.77 -4.38
N LEU A 363 5.43 28.06 -4.29
CA LEU A 363 5.11 28.74 -3.03
C LEU A 363 3.74 28.29 -2.49
N GLN A 364 2.74 28.10 -3.36
CA GLN A 364 1.43 27.57 -2.99
C GLN A 364 1.55 26.13 -2.46
N GLU A 365 2.35 25.27 -3.10
CA GLU A 365 2.63 23.91 -2.63
C GLU A 365 3.24 23.92 -1.22
N ARG A 366 4.24 24.77 -0.97
CA ARG A 366 4.86 24.90 0.36
C ARG A 366 3.86 25.41 1.40
N LEU A 367 3.07 26.43 1.03
CA LEU A 367 2.02 26.96 1.90
C LEU A 367 1.00 25.88 2.28
N ALA A 368 0.53 25.09 1.31
CA ALA A 368 -0.40 24.00 1.53
C ALA A 368 0.16 22.96 2.50
N LYS A 369 1.44 22.58 2.31
CA LYS A 369 2.13 21.59 3.19
C LYS A 369 2.29 22.11 4.62
N LEU A 370 2.58 23.40 4.82
CA LEU A 370 2.81 23.96 6.15
C LEU A 370 1.49 24.35 6.85
N ALA A 371 0.51 24.88 6.12
CA ALA A 371 -0.75 25.37 6.67
C ALA A 371 -1.84 24.29 6.78
N GLY A 372 -1.74 23.21 6.02
CA GLY A 372 -2.76 22.15 5.94
C GLY A 372 -2.83 21.27 7.19
N GLY A 373 -1.75 21.17 7.95
CA GLY A 373 -1.66 20.27 9.09
C GLY A 373 -1.73 18.80 8.70
N VAL A 374 -1.88 17.93 9.69
CA VAL A 374 -2.06 16.47 9.54
C VAL A 374 -3.31 16.06 10.33
N ALA A 375 -4.26 15.41 9.67
CA ALA A 375 -5.33 14.73 10.38
C ALA A 375 -4.82 13.38 10.87
N VAL A 376 -4.95 13.14 12.16
CA VAL A 376 -4.53 11.89 12.80
C VAL A 376 -5.77 11.15 13.25
N ILE A 377 -6.04 10.01 12.63
CA ILE A 377 -7.08 9.08 13.09
C ILE A 377 -6.41 8.12 14.07
N ARG A 378 -6.75 8.25 15.37
CA ARG A 378 -6.27 7.34 16.41
C ARG A 378 -7.29 6.24 16.60
N VAL A 379 -6.95 5.04 16.17
CA VAL A 379 -7.81 3.87 16.25
C VAL A 379 -7.72 3.26 17.64
N GLY A 380 -8.86 3.22 18.34
CA GLY A 380 -8.99 2.60 19.66
C GLY A 380 -9.81 1.31 19.59
N ALA A 381 -9.47 0.34 20.44
CA ALA A 381 -10.21 -0.90 20.60
C ALA A 381 -9.95 -1.52 21.98
N ALA A 382 -10.79 -2.50 22.36
CA ALA A 382 -10.65 -3.17 23.66
C ALA A 382 -9.48 -4.15 23.70
N THR A 383 -9.07 -4.70 22.57
CA THR A 383 -7.97 -5.67 22.46
C THR A 383 -6.99 -5.28 21.35
N GLU A 384 -5.74 -5.72 21.49
CA GLU A 384 -4.69 -5.49 20.46
C GLU A 384 -5.05 -6.10 19.10
N THR A 385 -5.69 -7.27 19.10
CA THR A 385 -6.13 -7.94 17.87
C THR A 385 -7.19 -7.12 17.14
N GLU A 386 -8.20 -6.62 17.85
CA GLU A 386 -9.26 -5.76 17.30
C GLU A 386 -8.68 -4.42 16.80
N MET A 387 -7.77 -3.83 17.56
CA MET A 387 -7.12 -2.57 17.19
C MET A 387 -6.30 -2.70 15.89
N LYS A 388 -5.54 -3.77 15.74
CA LYS A 388 -4.77 -4.03 14.51
C LYS A 388 -5.68 -4.23 13.29
N GLU A 389 -6.78 -4.98 13.47
CA GLU A 389 -7.77 -5.20 12.42
C GLU A 389 -8.45 -3.89 12.01
N ALA A 390 -8.93 -3.11 12.98
CA ALA A 390 -9.57 -1.82 12.75
C ALA A 390 -8.62 -0.81 12.08
N LYS A 391 -7.33 -0.83 12.45
CA LYS A 391 -6.30 0.01 11.81
C LYS A 391 -6.10 -0.34 10.34
N LEU A 392 -6.01 -1.64 10.00
CA LEU A 392 -5.88 -2.08 8.60
C LEU A 392 -7.09 -1.64 7.78
N ARG A 393 -8.31 -1.84 8.28
CA ARG A 393 -9.55 -1.38 7.62
C ARG A 393 -9.56 0.14 7.39
N MET A 394 -9.08 0.91 8.36
CA MET A 394 -9.00 2.36 8.25
C MET A 394 -7.99 2.79 7.19
N GLU A 395 -6.84 2.12 7.12
CA GLU A 395 -5.81 2.35 6.10
C GLU A 395 -6.34 2.06 4.69
N ASP A 396 -7.07 0.94 4.51
CA ASP A 396 -7.71 0.57 3.24
C ASP A 396 -8.76 1.61 2.82
N ALA A 397 -9.62 2.04 3.74
CA ALA A 397 -10.63 3.06 3.49
C ALA A 397 -10.03 4.39 3.04
N LEU A 398 -8.93 4.83 3.67
CA LEU A 398 -8.20 6.03 3.27
C LEU A 398 -7.59 5.90 1.87
N ASN A 399 -6.98 4.76 1.57
CA ASN A 399 -6.36 4.52 0.27
C ASN A 399 -7.41 4.44 -0.84
N ALA A 400 -8.52 3.72 -0.61
CA ALA A 400 -9.65 3.67 -1.54
C ALA A 400 -10.21 5.08 -1.81
N THR A 401 -10.35 5.89 -0.77
CA THR A 401 -10.85 7.26 -0.90
C THR A 401 -9.90 8.15 -1.72
N ARG A 402 -8.59 8.06 -1.47
CA ARG A 402 -7.58 8.76 -2.28
C ARG A 402 -7.64 8.33 -3.75
N ALA A 403 -7.71 7.03 -4.00
CA ALA A 403 -7.83 6.48 -5.34
C ALA A 403 -9.10 6.97 -6.06
N ALA A 404 -10.20 7.12 -5.33
CA ALA A 404 -11.46 7.64 -5.84
C ALA A 404 -11.41 9.15 -6.15
N VAL A 405 -10.69 9.93 -5.33
CA VAL A 405 -10.46 11.36 -5.62
C VAL A 405 -9.61 11.54 -6.87
N GLU A 406 -8.59 10.68 -7.08
CA GLU A 406 -7.68 10.76 -8.23
C GLU A 406 -8.37 10.41 -9.56
N GLU A 407 -9.09 9.28 -9.64
CA GLU A 407 -9.61 8.76 -10.92
C GLU A 407 -11.13 8.62 -10.95
N GLY A 408 -11.83 9.05 -9.91
CA GLY A 408 -13.29 8.98 -9.82
C GLY A 408 -13.80 7.63 -9.33
N ILE A 409 -15.12 7.51 -9.35
CA ILE A 409 -15.90 6.39 -8.82
C ILE A 409 -16.72 5.71 -9.93
N ILE A 410 -17.00 4.44 -9.74
CA ILE A 410 -17.82 3.59 -10.61
C ILE A 410 -18.82 2.79 -9.78
N ALA A 411 -19.75 2.12 -10.45
CA ALA A 411 -20.63 1.13 -9.81
C ALA A 411 -19.80 0.01 -9.16
N GLY A 412 -19.96 -0.17 -7.86
CA GLY A 412 -19.16 -1.09 -7.05
C GLY A 412 -19.63 -2.55 -7.11
N GLY A 413 -19.10 -3.35 -6.17
CA GLY A 413 -19.50 -4.75 -6.02
C GLY A 413 -19.20 -5.65 -7.22
N GLY A 414 -18.19 -5.31 -8.04
CA GLY A 414 -17.85 -6.04 -9.25
C GLY A 414 -18.76 -5.77 -10.45
N SER A 415 -19.80 -4.92 -10.30
CA SER A 415 -20.77 -4.64 -11.35
C SER A 415 -20.15 -3.94 -12.56
N ALA A 416 -19.19 -3.04 -12.33
CA ALA A 416 -18.46 -2.34 -13.40
C ALA A 416 -17.74 -3.31 -14.35
N TYR A 417 -17.18 -4.42 -13.85
CA TYR A 417 -16.56 -5.44 -14.70
C TYR A 417 -17.56 -6.11 -15.64
N ILE A 418 -18.79 -6.41 -15.13
CA ILE A 418 -19.85 -7.04 -15.92
C ILE A 418 -20.31 -6.09 -17.03
N HIS A 419 -20.43 -4.79 -16.73
CA HIS A 419 -20.81 -3.80 -17.75
C HIS A 419 -19.68 -3.53 -18.75
N ALA A 420 -18.42 -3.51 -18.32
CA ALA A 420 -17.26 -3.39 -19.19
C ALA A 420 -17.15 -4.59 -20.16
N ALA A 421 -17.57 -5.78 -19.74
CA ALA A 421 -17.54 -6.99 -20.56
C ALA A 421 -18.34 -6.87 -21.86
N LYS A 422 -19.43 -6.06 -21.89
CA LYS A 422 -20.19 -5.80 -23.14
C LYS A 422 -19.31 -5.13 -24.19
N LYS A 423 -18.63 -4.04 -23.83
CA LYS A 423 -17.72 -3.31 -24.73
C LYS A 423 -16.54 -4.17 -25.17
N VAL A 424 -16.00 -4.99 -24.24
CA VAL A 424 -14.95 -5.95 -24.58
C VAL A 424 -15.44 -6.96 -25.61
N ALA A 425 -16.62 -7.56 -25.40
CA ALA A 425 -17.19 -8.56 -26.33
C ALA A 425 -17.38 -7.99 -27.74
N GLU A 426 -17.86 -6.77 -27.86
CA GLU A 426 -18.02 -6.07 -29.14
C GLU A 426 -16.68 -5.83 -29.83
N LYS A 427 -15.68 -5.28 -29.07
CA LYS A 427 -14.37 -4.91 -29.61
C LYS A 427 -13.54 -6.12 -30.07
N VAL A 428 -13.71 -7.27 -29.42
CA VAL A 428 -12.96 -8.51 -29.71
C VAL A 428 -13.74 -9.48 -30.60
N ALA A 429 -14.90 -9.09 -31.09
CA ALA A 429 -15.75 -9.93 -31.95
C ALA A 429 -15.03 -10.42 -33.22
N ASP A 430 -14.23 -9.54 -33.83
CA ASP A 430 -13.50 -9.79 -35.09
C ASP A 430 -12.18 -10.55 -34.89
N LEU A 431 -11.79 -10.87 -33.61
CA LEU A 431 -10.62 -11.70 -33.36
C LEU A 431 -10.90 -13.15 -33.75
N GLU A 432 -9.86 -13.88 -34.16
CA GLU A 432 -9.95 -15.26 -34.58
C GLU A 432 -8.97 -16.17 -33.79
N GLY A 433 -9.22 -17.47 -33.83
CA GLY A 433 -8.34 -18.50 -33.27
C GLY A 433 -7.98 -18.28 -31.79
N ASP A 434 -6.72 -18.50 -31.46
CA ASP A 434 -6.22 -18.41 -30.08
C ASP A 434 -6.23 -16.97 -29.53
N GLU A 435 -6.18 -15.96 -30.40
CA GLU A 435 -6.30 -14.58 -29.94
C GLU A 435 -7.71 -14.28 -29.42
N LYS A 436 -8.74 -14.77 -30.11
CA LYS A 436 -10.13 -14.71 -29.63
C LYS A 436 -10.31 -15.51 -28.33
N THR A 437 -9.67 -16.67 -28.26
CA THR A 437 -9.68 -17.50 -27.04
C THR A 437 -9.06 -16.76 -25.86
N GLY A 438 -7.93 -16.07 -26.06
CA GLY A 438 -7.32 -15.22 -25.05
C GLY A 438 -8.23 -14.11 -24.55
N ALA A 439 -8.94 -13.45 -25.46
CA ALA A 439 -9.93 -12.43 -25.10
C ALA A 439 -11.11 -13.01 -24.30
N LYS A 440 -11.57 -14.22 -24.64
CA LYS A 440 -12.64 -14.91 -23.88
C LYS A 440 -12.22 -15.28 -22.47
N ILE A 441 -10.94 -15.58 -22.22
CA ILE A 441 -10.41 -15.79 -20.85
C ILE A 441 -10.67 -14.56 -19.99
N ILE A 442 -10.37 -13.36 -20.51
CA ILE A 442 -10.63 -12.12 -19.78
C ILE A 442 -12.12 -11.91 -19.57
N LEU A 443 -12.95 -12.06 -20.63
CA LEU A 443 -14.40 -11.94 -20.50
C LEU A 443 -14.97 -12.83 -19.40
N LYS A 444 -14.46 -14.05 -19.28
CA LYS A 444 -14.88 -14.97 -18.21
C LYS A 444 -14.37 -14.54 -16.83
N ALA A 445 -13.12 -14.07 -16.76
CA ALA A 445 -12.53 -13.62 -15.50
C ALA A 445 -13.22 -12.36 -14.93
N LEU A 446 -13.74 -11.46 -15.80
CA LEU A 446 -14.49 -10.28 -15.35
C LEU A 446 -15.76 -10.61 -14.55
N GLU A 447 -16.27 -11.84 -14.65
CA GLU A 447 -17.41 -12.31 -13.86
C GLU A 447 -17.05 -12.67 -12.42
N ALA A 448 -15.78 -13.03 -12.18
CA ALA A 448 -15.36 -13.66 -10.93
C ALA A 448 -15.56 -12.79 -9.67
N PRO A 449 -15.31 -11.48 -9.66
CA PRO A 449 -15.52 -10.67 -8.46
C PRO A 449 -16.99 -10.69 -7.99
N LEU A 450 -17.94 -10.36 -8.87
CA LEU A 450 -19.37 -10.38 -8.54
C LEU A 450 -19.85 -11.80 -8.18
N PHE A 451 -19.36 -12.82 -8.91
CA PHE A 451 -19.68 -14.22 -8.63
C PHE A 451 -19.32 -14.60 -7.19
N HIS A 452 -18.09 -14.28 -6.74
CA HIS A 452 -17.63 -14.64 -5.41
C HIS A 452 -18.27 -13.77 -4.30
N ILE A 453 -18.57 -12.51 -4.57
CA ILE A 453 -19.35 -11.66 -3.65
C ILE A 453 -20.72 -12.32 -3.38
N ALA A 454 -21.42 -12.75 -4.43
CA ALA A 454 -22.70 -13.45 -4.31
C ALA A 454 -22.55 -14.81 -3.61
N ALA A 455 -21.52 -15.60 -3.96
CA ALA A 455 -21.27 -16.90 -3.34
C ALA A 455 -20.97 -16.79 -1.84
N ASN A 456 -20.18 -15.79 -1.41
CA ASN A 456 -19.93 -15.51 0.01
C ASN A 456 -21.20 -15.07 0.76
N ALA A 457 -22.17 -14.51 0.04
CA ALA A 457 -23.51 -14.23 0.59
C ALA A 457 -24.42 -15.45 0.65
N GLY A 458 -23.96 -16.62 0.20
CA GLY A 458 -24.75 -17.86 0.19
C GLY A 458 -25.70 -17.97 -1.02
N LEU A 459 -25.47 -17.19 -2.08
CA LEU A 459 -26.31 -17.11 -3.26
C LEU A 459 -25.63 -17.76 -4.49
N GLU A 460 -26.44 -18.09 -5.50
CA GLU A 460 -25.94 -18.66 -6.76
C GLU A 460 -25.33 -17.53 -7.62
N GLY A 461 -24.00 -17.42 -7.62
CA GLY A 461 -23.28 -16.36 -8.29
C GLY A 461 -23.54 -16.26 -9.80
N SER A 462 -23.72 -17.39 -10.49
CA SER A 462 -24.01 -17.44 -11.93
C SER A 462 -25.33 -16.74 -12.29
N VAL A 463 -26.35 -16.91 -11.44
CA VAL A 463 -27.67 -16.28 -11.63
C VAL A 463 -27.55 -14.76 -11.46
N ILE A 464 -26.84 -14.33 -10.42
CA ILE A 464 -26.63 -12.90 -10.13
C ILE A 464 -25.84 -12.22 -11.26
N VAL A 465 -24.73 -12.82 -11.71
CA VAL A 465 -23.92 -12.31 -12.83
C VAL A 465 -24.76 -12.15 -14.11
N ASN A 466 -25.56 -13.15 -14.46
CA ASN A 466 -26.40 -13.08 -15.66
C ASN A 466 -27.44 -11.97 -15.56
N LYS A 467 -28.09 -11.81 -14.40
CA LYS A 467 -29.09 -10.77 -14.21
C LYS A 467 -28.50 -9.35 -14.25
N VAL A 468 -27.30 -9.13 -13.67
CA VAL A 468 -26.59 -7.85 -13.78
C VAL A 468 -26.15 -7.59 -15.23
N ARG A 469 -25.72 -8.62 -15.98
CA ARG A 469 -25.35 -8.50 -17.39
C ARG A 469 -26.50 -8.01 -18.28
N GLU A 470 -27.73 -8.41 -17.97
CA GLU A 470 -28.95 -8.01 -18.70
C GLU A 470 -29.47 -6.64 -18.25
N SER A 471 -29.00 -6.12 -17.14
CA SER A 471 -29.46 -4.85 -16.57
C SER A 471 -28.83 -3.63 -17.26
N ALA A 472 -29.38 -2.45 -16.99
CA ALA A 472 -28.82 -1.18 -17.43
C ALA A 472 -27.43 -0.92 -16.82
N VAL A 473 -26.59 -0.18 -17.52
CA VAL A 473 -25.28 0.23 -16.99
C VAL A 473 -25.47 1.02 -15.70
N GLY A 474 -24.69 0.68 -14.66
CA GLY A 474 -24.81 1.25 -13.33
C GLY A 474 -25.66 0.43 -12.36
N THR A 475 -26.53 -0.48 -12.87
CA THR A 475 -27.27 -1.41 -12.03
C THR A 475 -26.37 -2.58 -11.60
N GLY A 476 -26.40 -2.92 -10.33
CA GLY A 476 -25.65 -4.04 -9.76
C GLY A 476 -26.45 -4.80 -8.71
N PHE A 477 -25.77 -5.66 -8.00
CA PHE A 477 -26.35 -6.47 -6.94
C PHE A 477 -25.79 -6.05 -5.58
N ASP A 478 -26.66 -5.52 -4.73
CA ASP A 478 -26.37 -5.29 -3.32
C ASP A 478 -26.44 -6.63 -2.57
N ALA A 479 -25.27 -7.20 -2.29
CA ALA A 479 -25.16 -8.50 -1.63
C ALA A 479 -25.47 -8.44 -0.13
N TYR A 480 -25.49 -7.25 0.48
CA TYR A 480 -25.88 -7.09 1.88
C TYR A 480 -27.40 -7.22 2.04
N ASN A 481 -28.16 -6.47 1.22
CA ASN A 481 -29.63 -6.46 1.23
C ASN A 481 -30.26 -7.45 0.24
N GLU A 482 -29.46 -8.15 -0.58
CA GLU A 482 -29.88 -9.15 -1.58
C GLU A 482 -30.84 -8.58 -2.64
N THR A 483 -30.60 -7.33 -3.05
CA THR A 483 -31.43 -6.59 -4.01
C THR A 483 -30.64 -6.07 -5.20
N TYR A 484 -31.35 -5.83 -6.32
CA TYR A 484 -30.76 -5.18 -7.50
C TYR A 484 -31.06 -3.68 -7.45
N VAL A 485 -30.02 -2.85 -7.49
CA VAL A 485 -30.11 -1.40 -7.32
C VAL A 485 -29.25 -0.66 -8.30
N ASP A 486 -29.51 0.64 -8.50
CA ASP A 486 -28.50 1.55 -9.04
C ASP A 486 -27.40 1.72 -7.98
N MET A 487 -26.20 1.21 -8.30
CA MET A 487 -25.12 1.12 -7.33
C MET A 487 -24.63 2.49 -6.88
N VAL A 488 -24.62 3.47 -7.81
CA VAL A 488 -24.16 4.84 -7.50
C VAL A 488 -25.17 5.53 -6.57
N GLN A 489 -26.46 5.40 -6.85
CA GLN A 489 -27.50 5.98 -5.99
C GLN A 489 -27.61 5.28 -4.64
N ALA A 490 -27.36 3.97 -4.59
CA ALA A 490 -27.31 3.20 -3.35
C ALA A 490 -26.03 3.45 -2.53
N GLY A 491 -25.06 4.22 -3.04
CA GLY A 491 -23.80 4.49 -2.36
C GLY A 491 -22.81 3.34 -2.39
N ILE A 492 -23.03 2.30 -3.22
CA ILE A 492 -22.12 1.15 -3.38
C ILE A 492 -21.14 1.48 -4.50
N LEU A 493 -20.01 2.06 -4.12
CA LEU A 493 -19.05 2.71 -5.00
C LEU A 493 -17.68 2.05 -4.91
N ASP A 494 -17.05 1.77 -6.07
CA ASP A 494 -15.65 1.37 -6.14
C ASP A 494 -14.82 2.48 -6.80
N PRO A 495 -13.57 2.72 -6.36
CA PRO A 495 -12.67 3.62 -7.06
C PRO A 495 -12.27 3.05 -8.43
N ALA A 496 -12.35 3.86 -9.48
CA ALA A 496 -11.97 3.43 -10.83
C ALA A 496 -10.49 3.00 -10.91
N LYS A 497 -9.60 3.70 -10.19
CA LYS A 497 -8.17 3.37 -10.09
C LYS A 497 -7.95 1.98 -9.49
N VAL A 498 -8.63 1.63 -8.41
CA VAL A 498 -8.56 0.32 -7.76
C VAL A 498 -8.99 -0.78 -8.72
N THR A 499 -10.19 -0.62 -9.32
CA THR A 499 -10.79 -1.61 -10.22
C THR A 499 -9.91 -1.87 -11.45
N ARG A 500 -9.44 -0.82 -12.14
CA ARG A 500 -8.58 -1.01 -13.32
C ARG A 500 -7.20 -1.59 -12.99
N SER A 501 -6.60 -1.15 -11.86
CA SER A 501 -5.27 -1.63 -11.45
C SER A 501 -5.30 -3.11 -11.07
N ALA A 502 -6.35 -3.55 -10.36
CA ALA A 502 -6.58 -4.95 -10.04
C ALA A 502 -6.63 -5.82 -11.33
N LEU A 503 -7.38 -5.39 -12.35
CA LEU A 503 -7.48 -6.08 -13.62
C LEU A 503 -6.14 -6.12 -14.39
N GLN A 504 -5.42 -5.00 -14.45
CA GLN A 504 -4.14 -4.90 -15.14
C GLN A 504 -3.06 -5.78 -14.50
N ASN A 505 -2.95 -5.75 -13.17
CA ASN A 505 -1.97 -6.55 -12.44
C ASN A 505 -2.29 -8.05 -12.51
N ALA A 506 -3.57 -8.42 -12.37
CA ALA A 506 -4.02 -9.79 -12.55
C ALA A 506 -3.68 -10.32 -13.94
N THR A 507 -3.98 -9.55 -15.01
CA THR A 507 -3.67 -9.93 -16.40
C THR A 507 -2.18 -10.05 -16.64
N SER A 508 -1.37 -9.14 -16.11
CA SER A 508 0.08 -9.15 -16.27
C SER A 508 0.70 -10.46 -15.77
N VAL A 509 0.38 -10.83 -14.54
CA VAL A 509 0.94 -12.05 -13.94
C VAL A 509 0.31 -13.30 -14.53
N ALA A 510 -1.02 -13.38 -14.66
CA ALA A 510 -1.70 -14.54 -15.22
C ALA A 510 -1.23 -14.85 -16.66
N SER A 511 -1.15 -13.82 -17.53
CA SER A 511 -0.70 -14.01 -18.91
C SER A 511 0.77 -14.47 -19.00
N THR A 512 1.61 -14.05 -18.06
CA THR A 512 3.01 -14.47 -17.97
C THR A 512 3.11 -15.92 -17.48
N LEU A 513 2.35 -16.29 -16.45
CA LEU A 513 2.26 -17.65 -15.93
C LEU A 513 1.80 -18.63 -17.01
N LEU A 514 0.80 -18.29 -17.81
CA LEU A 514 0.29 -19.12 -18.90
C LEU A 514 1.32 -19.38 -20.00
N THR A 515 2.35 -18.55 -20.16
CA THR A 515 3.45 -18.79 -21.11
C THR A 515 4.57 -19.69 -20.55
N THR A 516 4.45 -20.15 -19.30
CA THR A 516 5.47 -20.98 -18.66
C THR A 516 5.37 -22.43 -19.11
N GLU A 517 6.51 -23.00 -19.54
CA GLU A 517 6.62 -24.40 -19.96
C GLU A 517 7.41 -25.26 -18.99
N SER A 518 8.33 -24.63 -18.23
CA SER A 518 9.13 -25.36 -17.23
C SER A 518 9.31 -24.53 -15.97
N VAL A 519 9.43 -25.22 -14.83
CA VAL A 519 9.74 -24.64 -13.53
C VAL A 519 11.00 -25.28 -12.96
N VAL A 520 11.89 -24.47 -12.37
CA VAL A 520 13.19 -24.89 -11.85
C VAL A 520 13.25 -24.58 -10.36
N GLY A 521 13.22 -25.63 -9.53
CA GLY A 521 13.29 -25.54 -8.07
C GLY A 521 14.68 -25.87 -7.54
N ILE A 522 15.05 -25.28 -6.40
CA ILE A 522 16.27 -25.64 -5.65
C ILE A 522 15.94 -26.88 -4.82
N ILE A 523 16.71 -27.97 -4.90
CA ILE A 523 16.54 -29.12 -4.01
C ILE A 523 17.01 -28.72 -2.61
N LYS A 524 16.12 -28.82 -1.60
CA LYS A 524 16.54 -28.66 -0.20
C LYS A 524 17.47 -29.85 0.13
N GLU A 525 18.68 -29.53 0.53
CA GLU A 525 19.54 -30.55 1.15
C GLU A 525 18.98 -30.76 2.56
N ASP A 526 18.61 -31.99 2.88
CA ASP A 526 18.34 -32.38 4.26
C ASP A 526 19.62 -32.15 5.04
N THR A 527 19.66 -31.09 5.85
CA THR A 527 20.74 -30.92 6.83
C THR A 527 20.67 -32.10 7.77
N PRO A 528 21.68 -32.98 7.78
CA PRO A 528 21.65 -34.11 8.72
C PRO A 528 21.55 -33.54 10.13
N ALA A 529 20.59 -34.01 10.91
CA ALA A 529 20.45 -33.66 12.30
C ALA A 529 21.81 -33.83 12.98
N MET A 530 22.37 -32.78 13.56
CA MET A 530 23.58 -32.91 14.38
C MET A 530 23.33 -34.02 15.41
N PRO A 531 24.18 -35.01 15.51
CA PRO A 531 24.01 -36.03 16.54
C PRO A 531 24.08 -35.31 17.90
N ALA A 532 23.04 -35.51 18.70
CA ALA A 532 23.00 -35.02 20.07
C ALA A 532 24.30 -35.42 20.77
N GLY A 533 25.13 -34.44 21.11
CA GLY A 533 26.43 -34.64 21.74
C GLY A 533 26.24 -35.50 22.97
N GLY A 534 26.84 -36.72 22.95
CA GLY A 534 26.84 -37.61 24.07
C GLY A 534 27.45 -36.89 25.29
N GLN A 535 26.71 -36.83 26.38
CA GLN A 535 27.23 -36.49 27.70
C GLN A 535 28.30 -37.53 28.03
N GLY A 536 29.56 -37.16 27.79
CA GLY A 536 30.71 -37.87 28.34
C GLY A 536 30.72 -37.68 29.84
N GLY A 537 30.33 -38.72 30.59
CA GLY A 537 30.46 -38.74 32.03
C GLY A 537 31.91 -38.59 32.43
N MET A 538 32.25 -37.56 33.19
CA MET A 538 33.48 -37.50 33.99
C MET A 538 33.27 -38.38 35.20
N GLY A 539 33.80 -39.61 35.16
CA GLY A 539 34.05 -40.41 36.34
C GLY A 539 35.17 -39.82 37.16
N MET A 540 34.92 -39.67 38.44
CA MET A 540 35.91 -39.38 39.49
C MET A 540 37.02 -40.45 39.51
N MET A 541 38.25 -40.00 39.57
CA MET A 541 39.27 -40.47 40.51
C MET A 541 40.24 -39.31 40.78
#